data_d9215a9432d7f847d333272968b4ad46
#
_entry.id   d9215a9432d7f847d333272968b4ad46
#
_cell.length_a   1.000
_cell.length_b   1.000
_cell.length_c   1.000
_cell.angle_alpha   90.00
_cell.angle_beta   90.00
_cell.angle_gamma   90.00
#
_symmetry.space_group_name_H-M   'P 1'
#
loop_
_entity.id
_entity.type
_entity.pdbx_description
1 polymer ?
#
loop_
_entity_poly.entity_id
_entity_poly.type
_entity_poly.pdbx_seq_one_letter_code
_entity_poly.pdbx_strand_id
1 'polypeptide(L)'
;MRILAIHAKTFSYDIVKPAIEEPENINDDLKKEFENVLVLFTTIENSDDVDIVNNAIVEIDNLIKQIKPTEVLIYPYAHLSTDLASPVKAVEILNKLYDVASKSLQVPVYKAPFGWYKSFKLECYGHPLSELSRTITRGAVAQRKPIEKRYFIMTQDGALVKPEEFDYSNYPDLKILVDKEVYGKELEGGENRVNDYSAKFGFEWEPMSDHGHMRYNPPAVVLMDAVARYSWQVAKSLGIPVFRVMGTNMFNLRAKPVYEHAVLFGDRLYELEVD
;
A
#
# COMPACT_ATOMS: atom_id res chain seq x y z
N MET A 1 -16.73 -2.17 -0.77
CA MET A 1 -16.30 -0.86 -1.30
C MET A 1 -14.78 -0.79 -1.31
N ARG A 2 -14.22 -0.32 -2.40
CA ARG A 2 -12.77 -0.10 -2.49
C ARG A 2 -12.45 1.37 -2.65
N ILE A 3 -11.45 1.82 -1.94
CA ILE A 3 -10.99 3.21 -1.98
C ILE A 3 -9.47 3.21 -2.21
N LEU A 4 -9.03 3.91 -3.26
CA LEU A 4 -7.66 4.32 -3.40
C LEU A 4 -7.59 5.80 -2.99
N ALA A 5 -6.99 6.04 -1.83
CA ALA A 5 -6.82 7.38 -1.29
C ALA A 5 -5.46 7.94 -1.72
N ILE A 6 -5.46 9.07 -2.40
CA ILE A 6 -4.23 9.74 -2.85
C ILE A 6 -4.19 11.14 -2.27
N HIS A 7 -3.11 11.46 -1.56
CA HIS A 7 -2.82 12.82 -1.10
C HIS A 7 -2.11 13.59 -2.21
N ALA A 8 -2.83 14.47 -2.86
CA ALA A 8 -2.33 15.23 -3.99
C ALA A 8 -2.01 16.69 -3.61
N LYS A 9 -0.88 17.20 -4.11
CA LYS A 9 -0.56 18.62 -4.07
C LYS A 9 -1.55 19.39 -4.92
N THR A 10 -1.79 18.87 -6.14
CA THR A 10 -2.78 19.39 -7.07
C THR A 10 -3.55 18.25 -7.70
N PHE A 11 -4.84 18.45 -7.86
CA PHE A 11 -5.70 17.55 -8.61
C PHE A 11 -6.69 18.37 -9.42
N SER A 12 -6.86 18.01 -10.69
CA SER A 12 -7.91 18.61 -11.52
C SER A 12 -8.53 17.55 -12.43
N TYR A 13 -9.80 17.76 -12.80
CA TYR A 13 -10.46 16.88 -13.77
C TYR A 13 -11.39 17.67 -14.70
N ASP A 14 -11.55 17.13 -15.92
CA ASP A 14 -12.50 17.63 -16.90
C ASP A 14 -13.49 16.53 -17.27
N ILE A 15 -14.76 16.91 -17.46
CA ILE A 15 -15.82 16.02 -17.89
C ILE A 15 -15.77 15.95 -19.42
N VAL A 16 -15.71 14.74 -19.96
CA VAL A 16 -15.51 14.53 -21.40
C VAL A 16 -16.83 14.17 -22.09
N LYS A 17 -17.47 13.07 -21.65
CA LYS A 17 -18.74 12.59 -22.24
C LYS A 17 -19.44 11.65 -21.26
N PRO A 18 -20.75 11.40 -21.43
CA PRO A 18 -21.45 10.37 -20.68
C PRO A 18 -20.80 8.99 -20.82
N ALA A 19 -20.70 8.26 -19.70
CA ALA A 19 -20.22 6.89 -19.64
C ALA A 19 -21.36 5.87 -19.48
N ILE A 20 -22.55 6.36 -19.07
CA ILE A 20 -23.79 5.57 -18.90
C ILE A 20 -24.96 6.36 -19.51
N GLU A 21 -26.12 5.70 -19.67
CA GLU A 21 -27.32 6.32 -20.27
C GLU A 21 -27.87 7.49 -19.43
N GLU A 22 -27.87 7.33 -18.11
CA GLU A 22 -28.39 8.33 -17.17
C GLU A 22 -27.28 8.77 -16.18
N PRO A 23 -26.36 9.64 -16.61
CA PRO A 23 -25.33 10.16 -15.72
C PRO A 23 -25.92 11.21 -14.76
N GLU A 24 -25.26 11.44 -13.62
CA GLU A 24 -25.63 12.55 -12.73
C GLU A 24 -25.56 13.89 -13.43
N ASN A 25 -26.47 14.80 -13.06
CA ASN A 25 -26.47 16.16 -13.59
C ASN A 25 -25.17 16.89 -13.18
N ILE A 26 -24.64 17.68 -14.11
CA ILE A 26 -23.51 18.55 -13.88
C ILE A 26 -24.04 19.91 -13.46
N ASN A 27 -23.65 20.39 -12.28
CA ASN A 27 -23.95 21.73 -11.81
C ASN A 27 -22.84 22.69 -12.27
N ASP A 28 -23.21 23.94 -12.59
CA ASP A 28 -22.28 24.97 -13.05
C ASP A 28 -21.21 25.31 -12.00
N ASP A 29 -21.54 25.17 -10.71
CA ASP A 29 -20.65 25.45 -9.57
C ASP A 29 -19.75 24.26 -9.18
N LEU A 30 -19.65 23.24 -10.03
CA LEU A 30 -18.88 22.05 -9.73
C LEU A 30 -17.38 22.36 -9.63
N LYS A 31 -16.80 22.16 -8.45
CA LYS A 31 -15.36 22.33 -8.26
C LYS A 31 -14.58 21.24 -8.99
N LYS A 32 -13.65 21.64 -9.84
CA LYS A 32 -12.84 20.73 -10.67
C LYS A 32 -11.33 20.84 -10.43
N GLU A 33 -10.89 21.82 -9.66
CA GLU A 33 -9.49 22.07 -9.34
C GLU A 33 -9.31 22.09 -7.82
N PHE A 34 -8.29 21.43 -7.33
CA PHE A 34 -8.05 21.18 -5.91
C PHE A 34 -6.58 21.30 -5.59
N GLU A 35 -6.27 21.83 -4.39
CA GLU A 35 -4.93 21.91 -3.86
C GLU A 35 -4.87 21.26 -2.48
N ASN A 36 -3.78 20.56 -2.17
CA ASN A 36 -3.59 19.83 -0.91
C ASN A 36 -4.80 18.96 -0.55
N VAL A 37 -5.24 18.16 -1.51
CA VAL A 37 -6.50 17.39 -1.45
C VAL A 37 -6.26 15.91 -1.20
N LEU A 38 -7.12 15.28 -0.41
CA LEU A 38 -7.24 13.83 -0.33
C LEU A 38 -8.27 13.36 -1.35
N VAL A 39 -7.78 12.82 -2.47
CA VAL A 39 -8.63 12.25 -3.51
C VAL A 39 -8.95 10.79 -3.16
N LEU A 40 -10.24 10.49 -3.05
CA LEU A 40 -10.76 9.16 -2.76
C LEU A 40 -11.33 8.54 -4.04
N PHE A 41 -10.52 7.87 -4.83
CA PHE A 41 -10.99 7.06 -5.94
C PHE A 41 -11.81 5.90 -5.38
N THR A 42 -13.12 5.94 -5.57
CA THR A 42 -14.08 5.08 -4.88
C THR A 42 -14.84 4.19 -5.83
N THR A 43 -14.74 2.88 -5.63
CA THR A 43 -15.52 1.84 -6.33
C THR A 43 -16.53 1.22 -5.39
N ILE A 44 -17.78 1.16 -5.81
CA ILE A 44 -18.85 0.44 -5.11
C ILE A 44 -18.99 -0.95 -5.73
N GLU A 45 -18.89 -1.97 -4.89
CA GLU A 45 -18.99 -3.39 -5.28
C GLU A 45 -20.41 -3.91 -5.13
N ASN A 46 -20.72 -4.99 -5.84
CA ASN A 46 -22.08 -5.55 -5.86
C ASN A 46 -22.54 -6.01 -4.47
N SER A 47 -21.63 -6.43 -3.62
CA SER A 47 -21.92 -6.84 -2.23
C SER A 47 -22.12 -5.67 -1.25
N ASP A 48 -21.81 -4.43 -1.64
CA ASP A 48 -21.95 -3.26 -0.76
C ASP A 48 -23.42 -2.86 -0.56
N ASP A 49 -23.68 -2.20 0.55
CA ASP A 49 -24.95 -1.53 0.86
C ASP A 49 -24.70 -0.19 1.57
N VAL A 50 -25.78 0.49 1.92
CA VAL A 50 -25.72 1.83 2.52
C VAL A 50 -25.02 1.83 3.90
N ASP A 51 -25.05 0.71 4.61
CA ASP A 51 -24.47 0.60 5.96
C ASP A 51 -22.94 0.65 5.95
N ILE A 52 -22.32 0.31 4.80
CA ILE A 52 -20.86 0.37 4.62
C ILE A 52 -20.31 1.80 4.75
N VAL A 53 -21.15 2.81 4.54
CA VAL A 53 -20.78 4.23 4.59
C VAL A 53 -20.21 4.60 5.95
N ASN A 54 -20.77 4.10 7.05
CA ASN A 54 -20.29 4.41 8.39
C ASN A 54 -18.82 3.94 8.57
N ASN A 55 -18.50 2.77 8.07
CA ASN A 55 -17.16 2.22 8.14
C ASN A 55 -16.18 3.02 7.24
N ALA A 56 -16.65 3.43 6.07
CA ALA A 56 -15.86 4.27 5.17
C ALA A 56 -15.54 5.63 5.82
N ILE A 57 -16.50 6.27 6.48
CA ILE A 57 -16.30 7.55 7.17
C ILE A 57 -15.23 7.43 8.26
N VAL A 58 -15.27 6.37 9.06
CA VAL A 58 -14.26 6.15 10.12
C VAL A 58 -12.85 6.05 9.52
N GLU A 59 -12.69 5.30 8.42
CA GLU A 59 -11.40 5.19 7.74
C GLU A 59 -10.95 6.52 7.12
N ILE A 60 -11.84 7.24 6.48
CA ILE A 60 -11.54 8.55 5.88
C ILE A 60 -11.14 9.56 6.97
N ASP A 61 -11.85 9.61 8.08
CA ASP A 61 -11.51 10.49 9.20
C ASP A 61 -10.13 10.19 9.80
N ASN A 62 -9.79 8.89 9.91
CA ASN A 62 -8.46 8.47 10.35
C ASN A 62 -7.37 8.92 9.37
N LEU A 63 -7.60 8.84 8.05
CA LEU A 63 -6.68 9.34 7.04
C LEU A 63 -6.51 10.85 7.12
N ILE A 64 -7.60 11.60 7.27
CA ILE A 64 -7.57 13.07 7.41
C ILE A 64 -6.73 13.49 8.61
N LYS A 65 -6.87 12.83 9.76
CA LYS A 65 -6.10 13.13 10.98
C LYS A 65 -4.61 12.91 10.80
N GLN A 66 -4.21 11.92 10.00
CA GLN A 66 -2.81 11.59 9.74
C GLN A 66 -2.21 12.49 8.66
N ILE A 67 -2.93 12.69 7.58
CA ILE A 67 -2.46 13.36 6.34
C ILE A 67 -2.62 14.87 6.44
N LYS A 68 -3.70 15.35 7.10
CA LYS A 68 -4.08 16.76 7.25
C LYS A 68 -4.26 17.49 5.91
N PRO A 69 -5.05 16.95 4.98
CA PRO A 69 -5.39 17.64 3.75
C PRO A 69 -6.28 18.84 4.05
N THR A 70 -6.32 19.80 3.14
CA THR A 70 -7.23 20.97 3.27
C THR A 70 -8.65 20.65 2.81
N GLU A 71 -8.81 19.64 1.98
CA GLU A 71 -10.10 19.24 1.40
C GLU A 71 -10.10 17.76 0.98
N VAL A 72 -11.27 17.21 0.78
CA VAL A 72 -11.48 15.82 0.34
C VAL A 72 -12.32 15.80 -0.93
N LEU A 73 -11.93 14.97 -1.88
CA LEU A 73 -12.71 14.71 -3.09
C LEU A 73 -13.11 13.24 -3.18
N ILE A 74 -14.39 12.94 -3.12
CA ILE A 74 -14.94 11.62 -3.47
C ILE A 74 -15.01 11.55 -5.00
N TYR A 75 -14.20 10.66 -5.59
CA TYR A 75 -14.13 10.51 -7.04
C TYR A 75 -14.61 9.12 -7.46
N PRO A 76 -15.82 9.01 -8.05
CA PRO A 76 -16.32 7.73 -8.54
C PRO A 76 -15.38 7.13 -9.58
N TYR A 77 -14.90 5.89 -9.31
CA TYR A 77 -13.87 5.24 -10.10
C TYR A 77 -14.12 3.73 -10.19
N ALA A 78 -14.39 3.22 -11.38
CA ALA A 78 -14.83 1.83 -11.57
C ALA A 78 -13.67 0.81 -11.63
N HIS A 79 -12.43 1.26 -11.76
CA HIS A 79 -11.31 0.38 -12.12
C HIS A 79 -10.63 -0.32 -10.93
N LEU A 80 -11.13 -0.18 -9.69
CA LEU A 80 -10.54 -0.85 -8.52
C LEU A 80 -11.14 -2.23 -8.24
N SER A 81 -12.19 -2.63 -8.96
CA SER A 81 -12.85 -3.91 -8.81
C SER A 81 -13.46 -4.39 -10.12
N THR A 82 -13.57 -5.70 -10.27
CA THR A 82 -14.30 -6.35 -11.37
C THR A 82 -15.75 -6.69 -10.99
N ASP A 83 -16.10 -6.61 -9.70
CA ASP A 83 -17.45 -6.88 -9.18
C ASP A 83 -18.18 -5.56 -8.87
N LEU A 84 -18.61 -4.87 -9.91
CA LEU A 84 -19.22 -3.55 -9.80
C LEU A 84 -20.71 -3.63 -9.42
N ALA A 85 -21.13 -2.75 -8.51
CA ALA A 85 -22.56 -2.52 -8.26
C ALA A 85 -23.25 -1.93 -9.49
N SER A 86 -24.59 -2.12 -9.57
CA SER A 86 -25.37 -1.43 -10.58
C SER A 86 -25.24 0.10 -10.45
N PRO A 87 -25.36 0.86 -11.55
CA PRO A 87 -25.26 2.32 -11.51
C PRO A 87 -26.18 2.98 -10.48
N VAL A 88 -27.43 2.53 -10.38
CA VAL A 88 -28.43 3.05 -9.42
C VAL A 88 -27.93 2.87 -7.99
N LYS A 89 -27.47 1.67 -7.64
CA LYS A 89 -26.95 1.35 -6.31
C LYS A 89 -25.65 2.11 -6.01
N ALA A 90 -24.78 2.23 -6.99
CA ALA A 90 -23.53 2.97 -6.83
C ALA A 90 -23.78 4.46 -6.54
N VAL A 91 -24.68 5.09 -7.27
CA VAL A 91 -25.08 6.49 -7.05
C VAL A 91 -25.68 6.67 -5.64
N GLU A 92 -26.58 5.78 -5.21
CA GLU A 92 -27.21 5.84 -3.88
C GLU A 92 -26.13 5.82 -2.77
N ILE A 93 -25.21 4.85 -2.82
CA ILE A 93 -24.17 4.70 -1.80
C ILE A 93 -23.18 5.88 -1.85
N LEU A 94 -22.78 6.34 -3.04
CA LEU A 94 -21.86 7.48 -3.20
C LEU A 94 -22.47 8.78 -2.69
N ASN A 95 -23.76 9.02 -2.95
CA ASN A 95 -24.47 10.18 -2.44
C ASN A 95 -24.60 10.12 -0.93
N LYS A 96 -24.93 8.95 -0.37
CA LYS A 96 -24.95 8.77 1.07
C LYS A 96 -23.57 8.99 1.71
N LEU A 97 -22.51 8.50 1.07
CA LEU A 97 -21.13 8.72 1.53
C LEU A 97 -20.80 10.22 1.54
N TYR A 98 -21.14 10.94 0.48
CA TYR A 98 -20.95 12.38 0.39
C TYR A 98 -21.74 13.13 1.47
N ASP A 99 -23.02 12.81 1.65
CA ASP A 99 -23.89 13.47 2.64
C ASP A 99 -23.39 13.29 4.07
N VAL A 100 -22.95 12.08 4.42
CA VAL A 100 -22.42 11.80 5.76
C VAL A 100 -21.05 12.44 5.92
N ALA A 101 -20.17 12.31 4.94
CA ALA A 101 -18.83 12.90 4.97
C ALA A 101 -18.88 14.43 5.14
N SER A 102 -19.72 15.12 4.37
CA SER A 102 -19.88 16.59 4.43
C SER A 102 -20.39 17.09 5.79
N LYS A 103 -21.09 16.25 6.55
CA LYS A 103 -21.63 16.61 7.87
C LYS A 103 -20.71 16.25 9.03
N SER A 104 -19.88 15.21 8.86
CA SER A 104 -19.10 14.63 9.97
C SER A 104 -17.61 14.94 9.93
N LEU A 105 -17.05 15.15 8.73
CA LEU A 105 -15.62 15.45 8.60
C LEU A 105 -15.32 16.94 8.83
N GLN A 106 -14.14 17.22 9.33
CA GLN A 106 -13.73 18.58 9.74
C GLN A 106 -13.11 19.40 8.58
N VAL A 107 -13.14 18.86 7.36
CA VAL A 107 -12.62 19.51 6.16
C VAL A 107 -13.72 19.54 5.08
N PRO A 108 -13.68 20.51 4.16
CA PRO A 108 -14.61 20.55 3.02
C PRO A 108 -14.55 19.25 2.21
N VAL A 109 -15.73 18.73 1.88
CA VAL A 109 -15.88 17.51 1.08
C VAL A 109 -16.57 17.85 -0.22
N TYR A 110 -16.04 17.33 -1.31
CA TYR A 110 -16.56 17.46 -2.66
C TYR A 110 -16.79 16.06 -3.26
N LYS A 111 -17.68 15.99 -4.24
CA LYS A 111 -17.93 14.76 -5.00
C LYS A 111 -17.88 15.06 -6.50
N ALA A 112 -17.09 14.31 -7.25
CA ALA A 112 -17.15 14.33 -8.69
C ALA A 112 -18.42 13.60 -9.20
N PRO A 113 -19.04 14.04 -10.31
CA PRO A 113 -20.27 13.45 -10.79
C PRO A 113 -20.07 12.02 -11.28
N PHE A 114 -21.03 11.15 -10.96
CA PHE A 114 -21.06 9.75 -11.39
C PHE A 114 -21.54 9.63 -12.85
N GLY A 115 -21.06 8.60 -13.53
CA GLY A 115 -21.55 8.24 -14.87
C GLY A 115 -20.92 9.05 -16.01
N TRP A 116 -19.81 9.71 -15.78
CA TRP A 116 -19.10 10.48 -16.77
C TRP A 116 -17.67 9.95 -16.99
N TYR A 117 -17.24 9.89 -18.24
CA TYR A 117 -15.81 9.84 -18.56
C TYR A 117 -15.17 11.16 -18.20
N LYS A 118 -14.09 11.09 -17.47
CA LYS A 118 -13.35 12.26 -16.97
C LYS A 118 -11.87 12.08 -17.27
N SER A 119 -11.22 13.09 -17.81
CA SER A 119 -9.76 13.19 -17.78
C SER A 119 -9.33 13.84 -16.47
N PHE A 120 -8.15 13.52 -15.96
CA PHE A 120 -7.64 14.18 -14.75
C PHE A 120 -6.14 14.38 -14.82
N LYS A 121 -5.68 15.37 -14.06
CA LYS A 121 -4.26 15.62 -13.78
C LYS A 121 -4.07 15.50 -12.27
N LEU A 122 -2.98 14.88 -11.86
CA LEU A 122 -2.67 14.63 -10.48
C LEU A 122 -1.18 14.80 -10.22
N GLU A 123 -0.83 15.60 -9.20
CA GLU A 123 0.50 15.68 -8.65
C GLU A 123 0.47 15.16 -7.22
N CYS A 124 0.96 13.93 -7.01
CA CYS A 124 0.98 13.27 -5.71
C CYS A 124 2.08 13.82 -4.81
N TYR A 125 1.84 13.87 -3.50
CA TYR A 125 2.91 14.04 -2.53
C TYR A 125 3.75 12.75 -2.43
N GLY A 126 5.04 12.87 -2.18
CA GLY A 126 5.96 11.72 -2.10
C GLY A 126 6.19 11.17 -0.69
N HIS A 127 5.24 11.31 0.25
CA HIS A 127 5.38 10.77 1.61
C HIS A 127 4.74 9.38 1.74
N PRO A 128 5.10 8.57 2.76
CA PRO A 128 4.65 7.18 2.88
C PRO A 128 3.13 6.97 2.96
N LEU A 129 2.35 8.01 3.26
CA LEU A 129 0.89 7.96 3.35
C LEU A 129 0.21 8.64 2.15
N SER A 130 0.95 8.98 1.10
CA SER A 130 0.39 9.69 -0.04
C SER A 130 -0.47 8.83 -0.96
N GLU A 131 -0.30 7.51 -0.89
CA GLU A 131 -1.04 6.55 -1.71
C GLU A 131 -1.44 5.35 -0.84
N LEU A 132 -2.74 5.18 -0.60
CA LEU A 132 -3.24 4.17 0.31
C LEU A 132 -4.46 3.45 -0.27
N SER A 133 -4.37 2.14 -0.43
CA SER A 133 -5.52 1.31 -0.79
C SER A 133 -6.28 0.87 0.47
N ARG A 134 -7.62 0.91 0.41
CA ARG A 134 -8.52 0.47 1.47
C ARG A 134 -9.64 -0.39 0.91
N THR A 135 -9.87 -1.51 1.54
CA THR A 135 -11.06 -2.31 1.32
C THR A 135 -11.98 -2.13 2.52
N ILE A 136 -13.13 -1.52 2.31
CA ILE A 136 -14.15 -1.33 3.33
C ILE A 136 -15.10 -2.52 3.26
N THR A 137 -15.32 -3.20 4.37
CA THR A 137 -16.17 -4.38 4.47
C THR A 137 -17.30 -4.16 5.45
N ARG A 138 -18.38 -4.97 5.32
CA ARG A 138 -19.44 -5.08 6.34
C ARG A 138 -18.83 -5.81 7.55
N GLY A 139 -18.90 -5.23 8.65
CA GLY A 139 -18.44 -5.77 9.92
C GLY A 139 -18.14 -4.58 10.81
N ALA A 140 -18.32 -4.74 12.12
CA ALA A 140 -17.87 -3.71 13.02
C ALA A 140 -16.45 -3.34 12.59
N VAL A 141 -16.22 -2.06 12.32
CA VAL A 141 -14.86 -1.53 12.40
C VAL A 141 -14.44 -1.89 13.81
N ALA A 142 -13.81 -3.05 13.94
CA ALA A 142 -13.01 -3.28 15.10
C ALA A 142 -12.08 -2.07 15.04
N GLN A 143 -12.29 -1.11 15.93
CA GLN A 143 -11.27 -0.12 16.22
C GLN A 143 -10.05 -0.99 16.47
N ARG A 144 -9.20 -1.11 15.43
CA ARG A 144 -7.87 -1.68 15.66
C ARG A 144 -7.30 -0.70 16.66
N LYS A 145 -7.39 -1.08 17.94
CA LYS A 145 -6.60 -0.41 18.96
C LYS A 145 -5.24 -0.24 18.32
N PRO A 146 -4.70 0.96 18.27
CA PRO A 146 -3.37 1.16 17.69
C PRO A 146 -2.52 0.05 18.29
N ILE A 147 -1.92 -0.76 17.42
CA ILE A 147 -1.06 -1.85 17.88
C ILE A 147 0.07 -1.14 18.61
N GLU A 148 0.07 -1.22 19.92
CA GLU A 148 1.14 -0.66 20.73
C GLU A 148 2.39 -1.49 20.41
N LYS A 149 3.24 -0.94 19.56
CA LYS A 149 4.50 -1.57 19.23
C LYS A 149 5.46 -1.32 20.38
N ARG A 150 5.94 -2.38 21.01
CA ARG A 150 7.00 -2.35 22.01
C ARG A 150 8.23 -2.98 21.41
N TYR A 151 9.31 -2.24 21.43
CA TYR A 151 10.59 -2.70 20.90
C TYR A 151 11.52 -3.04 22.05
N PHE A 152 12.27 -4.13 21.89
CA PHE A 152 13.27 -4.56 22.84
C PHE A 152 14.51 -5.03 22.07
N ILE A 153 15.66 -4.83 22.66
CA ILE A 153 16.92 -5.42 22.18
C ILE A 153 17.16 -6.67 23.01
N MET A 154 17.26 -7.81 22.34
CA MET A 154 17.62 -9.05 22.97
C MET A 154 19.16 -9.19 22.94
N THR A 155 19.75 -9.32 24.11
CA THR A 155 21.17 -9.53 24.29
C THR A 155 21.55 -11.00 24.05
N GLN A 156 22.85 -11.31 23.93
CA GLN A 156 23.32 -12.66 23.63
C GLN A 156 22.95 -13.69 24.72
N ASP A 157 22.77 -13.23 25.96
CA ASP A 157 22.32 -14.05 27.09
C ASP A 157 20.78 -14.17 27.19
N GLY A 158 20.07 -13.56 26.22
CA GLY A 158 18.61 -13.63 26.14
C GLY A 158 17.87 -12.59 26.97
N ALA A 159 18.55 -11.65 27.61
CA ALA A 159 17.89 -10.56 28.31
C ALA A 159 17.23 -9.58 27.34
N LEU A 160 16.08 -9.02 27.73
CA LEU A 160 15.35 -8.01 26.96
C LEU A 160 15.62 -6.63 27.57
N VAL A 161 16.27 -5.77 26.83
CA VAL A 161 16.61 -4.41 27.24
C VAL A 161 15.82 -3.43 26.38
N LYS A 162 15.30 -2.37 26.96
CA LYS A 162 14.64 -1.33 26.18
C LYS A 162 15.65 -0.58 25.31
N PRO A 163 15.22 -0.13 24.11
CA PRO A 163 16.13 0.58 23.20
C PRO A 163 16.80 1.81 23.82
N GLU A 164 16.11 2.53 24.70
CA GLU A 164 16.65 3.70 25.40
C GLU A 164 17.64 3.37 26.53
N GLU A 165 17.66 2.14 27.02
CA GLU A 165 18.52 1.66 28.12
C GLU A 165 19.73 0.87 27.61
N PHE A 166 19.82 0.58 26.29
CA PHE A 166 20.87 -0.24 25.71
C PHE A 166 22.12 0.59 25.39
N ASP A 167 23.30 0.05 25.71
CA ASP A 167 24.59 0.67 25.35
C ASP A 167 24.98 0.30 23.93
N TYR A 168 24.91 1.28 23.04
CA TYR A 168 25.25 1.13 21.61
C TYR A 168 26.72 1.35 21.30
N SER A 169 27.58 1.59 22.25
CA SER A 169 29.00 1.97 22.01
C SER A 169 29.75 0.98 21.13
N ASN A 170 29.43 -0.31 21.26
CA ASN A 170 30.01 -1.37 20.45
C ASN A 170 29.11 -1.83 19.29
N TYR A 171 27.98 -1.18 19.08
CA TYR A 171 26.96 -1.59 18.11
C TYR A 171 26.41 -0.39 17.30
N PRO A 172 27.28 0.33 16.57
CA PRO A 172 26.86 1.54 15.86
C PRO A 172 25.79 1.26 14.80
N ASP A 173 25.86 0.13 14.11
CA ASP A 173 24.88 -0.24 13.08
C ASP A 173 23.49 -0.56 13.70
N LEU A 174 23.50 -1.20 14.88
CA LEU A 174 22.25 -1.43 15.62
C LEU A 174 21.62 -0.11 16.07
N LYS A 175 22.43 0.87 16.46
CA LYS A 175 21.93 2.20 16.80
C LYS A 175 21.24 2.87 15.62
N ILE A 176 21.82 2.78 14.42
CA ILE A 176 21.24 3.32 13.19
C ILE A 176 19.88 2.65 12.91
N LEU A 177 19.83 1.32 13.02
CA LEU A 177 18.59 0.58 12.82
C LEU A 177 17.50 1.00 13.82
N VAL A 178 17.85 1.13 15.10
CA VAL A 178 16.92 1.57 16.15
C VAL A 178 16.47 3.01 15.94
N ASP A 179 17.37 3.90 15.57
CA ASP A 179 17.05 5.30 15.27
C ASP A 179 16.02 5.39 14.13
N LYS A 180 16.12 4.54 13.10
CA LYS A 180 15.18 4.49 12.00
C LYS A 180 13.86 3.82 12.37
N GLU A 181 13.91 2.58 12.86
CA GLU A 181 12.73 1.72 12.99
C GLU A 181 11.93 1.98 14.28
N VAL A 182 12.59 2.42 15.36
CA VAL A 182 11.93 2.69 16.64
C VAL A 182 11.59 4.17 16.78
N TYR A 183 12.55 5.06 16.47
CA TYR A 183 12.39 6.49 16.68
C TYR A 183 11.96 7.27 15.43
N GLY A 184 11.84 6.58 14.28
CA GLY A 184 11.38 7.19 13.03
C GLY A 184 12.28 8.32 12.51
N LYS A 185 13.58 8.29 12.86
CA LYS A 185 14.52 9.30 12.38
C LYS A 185 14.74 9.11 10.88
N GLU A 186 14.63 10.18 10.13
CA GLU A 186 15.11 10.20 8.76
C GLU A 186 16.63 10.04 8.77
N LEU A 187 17.12 9.02 8.11
CA LEU A 187 18.54 8.82 7.89
C LEU A 187 18.89 9.44 6.55
N GLU A 188 19.94 10.23 6.51
CA GLU A 188 20.54 10.63 5.24
C GLU A 188 20.93 9.35 4.49
N GLY A 189 20.41 9.21 3.26
CA GLY A 189 20.68 8.05 2.41
C GLY A 189 22.20 7.94 2.19
N GLY A 190 22.77 6.83 2.60
CA GLY A 190 24.15 6.48 2.29
C GLY A 190 24.25 5.84 0.91
N GLU A 191 25.47 5.74 0.38
CA GLU A 191 25.74 4.90 -0.79
C GLU A 191 25.27 3.48 -0.52
N ASN A 192 24.64 2.85 -1.51
CA ASN A 192 24.23 1.45 -1.43
C ASN A 192 25.48 0.56 -1.43
N ARG A 193 25.97 0.19 -0.24
CA ARG A 193 27.17 -0.64 -0.07
C ARG A 193 26.96 -2.11 -0.42
N VAL A 194 25.78 -2.51 -0.85
CA VAL A 194 25.53 -3.89 -1.28
C VAL A 194 26.54 -4.31 -2.37
N ASN A 195 26.94 -3.40 -3.23
CA ASN A 195 27.95 -3.68 -4.25
C ASN A 195 29.32 -4.04 -3.68
N ASP A 196 29.70 -3.51 -2.53
CA ASP A 196 30.99 -3.81 -1.89
C ASP A 196 31.07 -5.26 -1.39
N TYR A 197 29.93 -5.81 -1.01
CA TYR A 197 29.82 -7.18 -0.54
C TYR A 197 29.48 -8.18 -1.64
N SER A 198 28.86 -7.74 -2.72
CA SER A 198 28.39 -8.62 -3.78
C SER A 198 29.52 -9.42 -4.40
N ALA A 199 30.59 -8.75 -4.82
CA ALA A 199 31.77 -9.41 -5.39
C ALA A 199 32.47 -10.36 -4.39
N LYS A 200 32.51 -9.98 -3.10
CA LYS A 200 33.15 -10.76 -2.04
C LYS A 200 32.39 -12.04 -1.70
N PHE A 201 31.03 -11.98 -1.71
CA PHE A 201 30.18 -13.10 -1.35
C PHE A 201 29.57 -13.81 -2.55
N GLY A 202 29.85 -13.35 -3.76
CA GLY A 202 29.34 -13.96 -4.99
C GLY A 202 27.89 -13.61 -5.29
N PHE A 203 27.43 -12.43 -4.89
CA PHE A 203 26.16 -11.86 -5.31
C PHE A 203 26.41 -10.89 -6.47
N GLU A 204 25.58 -10.94 -7.48
CA GLU A 204 25.63 -10.01 -8.61
C GLU A 204 24.22 -9.47 -8.87
N TRP A 205 24.15 -8.20 -9.28
CA TRP A 205 22.90 -7.67 -9.76
C TRP A 205 22.52 -8.36 -11.08
N GLU A 206 21.28 -8.85 -11.16
CA GLU A 206 20.78 -9.44 -12.40
C GLU A 206 20.44 -8.32 -13.39
N PRO A 207 21.20 -8.16 -14.48
CA PRO A 207 21.02 -7.05 -15.41
C PRO A 207 19.77 -7.18 -16.29
N MET A 208 19.18 -8.39 -16.34
CA MET A 208 18.03 -8.72 -17.19
C MET A 208 16.71 -8.69 -16.42
N SER A 209 16.76 -8.29 -15.16
CA SER A 209 15.59 -8.20 -14.27
C SER A 209 15.41 -6.79 -13.71
N ASP A 210 14.33 -6.53 -13.01
CA ASP A 210 14.09 -5.25 -12.34
C ASP A 210 15.08 -5.02 -11.18
N HIS A 211 15.17 -3.75 -10.74
CA HIS A 211 16.10 -3.39 -9.68
C HIS A 211 15.83 -4.14 -8.38
N GLY A 212 16.89 -4.74 -7.84
CA GLY A 212 16.82 -5.47 -6.58
C GLY A 212 16.90 -6.98 -6.73
N HIS A 213 16.82 -7.53 -7.94
CA HIS A 213 17.08 -8.94 -8.17
C HIS A 213 18.59 -9.22 -8.20
N MET A 214 18.96 -10.29 -7.51
CA MET A 214 20.36 -10.70 -7.41
C MET A 214 20.54 -12.12 -7.92
N ARG A 215 21.56 -12.30 -8.73
CA ARG A 215 22.04 -13.61 -9.13
C ARG A 215 23.09 -14.11 -8.12
N TYR A 216 22.98 -15.37 -7.77
CA TYR A 216 23.91 -16.00 -6.82
C TYR A 216 24.95 -16.84 -7.56
N ASN A 217 26.21 -16.48 -7.41
CA ASN A 217 27.33 -17.30 -7.83
C ASN A 217 27.59 -18.43 -6.82
N PRO A 218 28.38 -19.48 -7.15
CA PRO A 218 28.57 -20.62 -6.28
C PRO A 218 28.90 -20.32 -4.81
N PRO A 219 29.74 -19.35 -4.45
CA PRO A 219 29.96 -19.01 -3.04
C PRO A 219 28.72 -18.53 -2.32
N ALA A 220 27.89 -17.72 -2.99
CA ALA A 220 26.65 -17.22 -2.41
C ALA A 220 25.60 -18.34 -2.25
N VAL A 221 25.52 -19.25 -3.21
CA VAL A 221 24.65 -20.43 -3.11
C VAL A 221 25.02 -21.29 -1.91
N VAL A 222 26.32 -21.57 -1.72
CA VAL A 222 26.81 -22.32 -0.55
C VAL A 222 26.44 -21.62 0.76
N LEU A 223 26.60 -20.30 0.82
CA LEU A 223 26.23 -19.50 2.00
C LEU A 223 24.73 -19.58 2.27
N MET A 224 23.91 -19.39 1.24
CA MET A 224 22.45 -19.47 1.38
C MET A 224 21.98 -20.86 1.81
N ASP A 225 22.55 -21.90 1.24
CA ASP A 225 22.28 -23.29 1.64
C ASP A 225 22.68 -23.56 3.09
N ALA A 226 23.81 -23.04 3.53
CA ALA A 226 24.25 -23.17 4.91
C ALA A 226 23.27 -22.51 5.89
N VAL A 227 22.82 -21.29 5.57
CA VAL A 227 21.82 -20.57 6.37
C VAL A 227 20.49 -21.35 6.37
N ALA A 228 20.05 -21.84 5.24
CA ALA A 228 18.81 -22.61 5.13
C ALA A 228 18.88 -23.91 5.95
N ARG A 229 20.00 -24.64 5.88
CA ARG A 229 20.21 -25.87 6.67
C ARG A 229 20.26 -25.59 8.17
N TYR A 230 20.93 -24.53 8.58
CA TYR A 230 21.00 -24.14 9.98
C TYR A 230 19.60 -23.73 10.50
N SER A 231 18.88 -22.92 9.77
CA SER A 231 17.51 -22.53 10.12
C SER A 231 16.60 -23.75 10.29
N TRP A 232 16.75 -24.73 9.39
CA TRP A 232 16.03 -26.00 9.50
C TRP A 232 16.38 -26.80 10.75
N GLN A 233 17.67 -26.84 11.11
CA GLN A 233 18.12 -27.53 12.34
C GLN A 233 17.56 -26.84 13.58
N VAL A 234 17.62 -25.51 13.64
CA VAL A 234 17.07 -24.72 14.75
C VAL A 234 15.55 -24.98 14.87
N ALA A 235 14.83 -24.88 13.78
CA ALA A 235 13.40 -25.10 13.78
C ALA A 235 13.02 -26.52 14.26
N LYS A 236 13.76 -27.55 13.83
CA LYS A 236 13.57 -28.91 14.31
C LYS A 236 13.89 -29.08 15.81
N SER A 237 14.86 -28.35 16.32
CA SER A 237 15.24 -28.43 17.75
C SER A 237 14.16 -27.90 18.68
N LEU A 238 13.21 -27.09 18.16
CA LEU A 238 12.05 -26.60 18.91
C LEU A 238 10.99 -27.69 19.19
N GLY A 239 11.16 -28.91 18.65
CA GLY A 239 10.23 -30.02 18.87
C GLY A 239 8.85 -29.86 18.19
N ILE A 240 8.74 -28.95 17.25
CA ILE A 240 7.53 -28.70 16.47
C ILE A 240 7.64 -29.26 15.04
N PRO A 241 6.55 -29.65 14.39
CA PRO A 241 6.57 -30.02 12.99
C PRO A 241 7.05 -28.85 12.12
N VAL A 242 8.05 -29.10 11.28
CA VAL A 242 8.61 -28.10 10.37
C VAL A 242 8.46 -28.58 8.94
N PHE A 243 7.90 -27.72 8.10
CA PHE A 243 7.71 -27.98 6.69
C PHE A 243 8.42 -26.91 5.87
N ARG A 244 9.12 -27.34 4.82
CA ARG A 244 9.59 -26.41 3.80
C ARG A 244 8.44 -26.18 2.82
N VAL A 245 8.02 -24.94 2.71
CA VAL A 245 7.03 -24.53 1.72
C VAL A 245 7.76 -23.77 0.63
N MET A 246 7.55 -24.14 -0.61
CA MET A 246 8.01 -23.34 -1.74
C MET A 246 7.21 -22.05 -1.78
N GLY A 247 7.86 -20.93 -2.05
CA GLY A 247 7.16 -19.67 -2.31
C GLY A 247 6.18 -19.88 -3.48
N THR A 248 4.98 -19.37 -3.33
CA THR A 248 4.01 -19.42 -4.42
C THR A 248 4.37 -18.36 -5.45
N ASN A 249 5.13 -18.76 -6.44
CA ASN A 249 5.08 -18.07 -7.70
C ASN A 249 3.79 -18.53 -8.38
N MET A 250 2.75 -17.73 -8.30
CA MET A 250 1.52 -18.04 -9.00
C MET A 250 1.69 -17.66 -10.46
N PHE A 251 2.04 -18.65 -11.26
CA PHE A 251 2.00 -18.50 -12.69
C PHE A 251 0.60 -18.72 -13.20
N ASN A 252 0.05 -17.72 -13.81
CA ASN A 252 -1.06 -17.97 -14.69
C ASN A 252 -0.48 -18.43 -16.03
N LEU A 253 -0.48 -19.72 -16.27
CA LEU A 253 -0.01 -20.30 -17.54
C LEU A 253 -0.76 -19.79 -18.80
N ARG A 254 -1.86 -19.07 -18.61
CA ARG A 254 -2.57 -18.36 -19.67
C ARG A 254 -2.16 -16.90 -19.75
N ALA A 255 -1.37 -16.42 -18.82
CA ALA A 255 -0.82 -15.08 -18.92
C ALA A 255 0.20 -15.07 -20.07
N LYS A 256 0.17 -14.00 -20.79
CA LYS A 256 1.20 -13.72 -21.77
C LYS A 256 2.53 -13.49 -21.06
N PRO A 257 3.62 -13.51 -21.83
CA PRO A 257 4.95 -13.30 -21.28
C PRO A 257 5.00 -12.09 -20.39
N VAL A 258 5.75 -12.24 -19.42
CA VAL A 258 5.82 -11.43 -18.26
C VAL A 258 6.07 -9.99 -18.51
N TYR A 259 6.96 -9.64 -19.39
CA TYR A 259 7.17 -8.23 -19.64
C TYR A 259 5.99 -7.58 -20.34
N GLU A 260 5.14 -8.36 -20.90
CA GLU A 260 3.81 -7.90 -21.29
C GLU A 260 2.86 -7.87 -20.11
N HIS A 261 3.27 -8.48 -19.04
CA HIS A 261 2.49 -8.69 -17.86
C HIS A 261 3.13 -8.31 -16.59
N ALA A 262 4.29 -7.79 -16.67
CA ALA A 262 4.96 -7.14 -15.63
C ALA A 262 4.11 -6.18 -14.87
N VAL A 263 3.29 -5.69 -15.61
CA VAL A 263 2.26 -4.76 -15.21
C VAL A 263 1.15 -5.34 -14.38
N LEU A 264 1.03 -6.61 -14.27
CA LEU A 264 -0.12 -7.22 -13.60
C LEU A 264 -0.18 -6.91 -12.13
N PHE A 265 0.94 -6.47 -11.58
CA PHE A 265 1.01 -6.07 -10.19
C PHE A 265 1.76 -4.74 -10.06
N GLY A 266 1.18 -3.68 -10.66
CA GLY A 266 1.71 -2.35 -10.53
C GLY A 266 3.15 -2.25 -10.99
N ASP A 267 3.38 -2.39 -12.27
CA ASP A 267 4.67 -2.20 -12.93
C ASP A 267 5.76 -3.25 -12.60
N ARG A 268 5.42 -4.26 -11.82
CA ARG A 268 6.35 -5.36 -11.62
C ARG A 268 6.12 -6.42 -12.66
N LEU A 269 7.16 -6.66 -13.36
CA LEU A 269 7.30 -7.79 -14.21
C LEU A 269 7.55 -8.99 -13.34
N TYR A 270 6.58 -9.81 -13.21
CA TYR A 270 6.78 -11.14 -12.69
C TYR A 270 7.14 -12.01 -13.87
N GLU A 271 8.42 -12.23 -14.00
CA GLU A 271 8.89 -13.22 -14.93
C GLU A 271 8.25 -14.54 -14.57
N LEU A 272 7.63 -15.14 -15.56
CA LEU A 272 7.37 -16.54 -15.58
C LEU A 272 8.72 -17.22 -15.63
N GLU A 273 9.25 -17.59 -14.50
CA GLU A 273 10.22 -18.65 -14.47
C GLU A 273 9.50 -19.92 -14.91
N VAL A 274 9.61 -20.20 -16.17
CA VAL A 274 9.23 -21.49 -16.72
C VAL A 274 10.44 -22.37 -16.52
N ASP A 275 10.37 -23.25 -15.52
CA ASP A 275 11.29 -24.38 -15.43
C ASP A 275 11.11 -25.32 -16.61
#